data_067bdb5b99ace6a0974f934b7dc72bfd
#
_entry.id   067bdb5b99ace6a0974f934b7dc72bfd
#
_cell.length_a   1.000
_cell.length_b   1.000
_cell.length_c   1.000
_cell.angle_alpha   90.00
_cell.angle_beta   90.00
_cell.angle_gamma   90.00
#
_symmetry.space_group_name_H-M   'P 1'
#
loop_
_entity.id
_entity.type
_entity.pdbx_description
1 polymer ?
#
loop_
_entity_poly.entity_id
_entity_poly.type
_entity_poly.pdbx_seq_one_letter_code
_entity_poly.pdbx_strand_id
1 'polypeptide(L)'
;TLAHGGLNNWSSAFLPAHHAGTPIGNASVKAKEAKVHHIRNTKWTRGQQREQLDFLNQLNQDHLSGMPNPALESRINSFELAYRMQTAMPEIQDITGETEATRRLYGLDNPVTEDFGRQCLMARRFAERGVRFVQVSHSDSKVQWDQHGNLKKGHVEKASEVDKPIAGLLHDLKVRGLLDDTLVLWSGEFGRTPTVQGAGMDGRDHNPWGFTMWMAGGGVKGGFSFGATDDYGFYAESDKMHIHDVHATLLHLLGIDHEKLTYRHAGRDFRLTDVFGHVAEEILA
;
A
#
# COMPACT_ATOMS: atom_id res chain seq x y z
N THR A 1 4.22 -7.10 -5.36
CA THR A 1 4.47 -8.30 -4.52
C THR A 1 4.24 -7.97 -3.06
N LEU A 2 3.98 -8.99 -2.23
CA LEU A 2 3.84 -8.82 -0.80
C LEU A 2 5.22 -8.77 -0.13
N ALA A 3 5.35 -7.86 0.84
CA ALA A 3 6.52 -7.84 1.71
C ALA A 3 6.63 -9.13 2.54
N HIS A 4 7.80 -9.41 3.09
CA HIS A 4 7.95 -10.35 4.19
C HIS A 4 7.09 -9.89 5.39
N GLY A 5 6.75 -10.79 6.30
CA GLY A 5 5.84 -10.49 7.43
C GLY A 5 4.43 -11.05 7.25
N GLY A 6 4.12 -11.58 6.07
CA GLY A 6 2.92 -12.38 5.84
C GLY A 6 1.62 -11.62 6.07
N LEU A 7 0.63 -12.28 6.65
CA LEU A 7 -0.74 -11.81 6.80
C LEU A 7 -0.87 -10.45 7.50
N ASN A 8 0.02 -10.14 8.43
CA ASN A 8 -0.03 -8.87 9.17
C ASN A 8 0.09 -7.63 8.28
N ASN A 9 0.68 -7.76 7.09
CA ASN A 9 0.85 -6.64 6.15
C ASN A 9 -0.42 -6.28 5.37
N TRP A 10 -1.45 -7.13 5.37
CA TRP A 10 -2.70 -6.85 4.63
C TRP A 10 -3.95 -7.26 5.39
N SER A 11 -3.83 -7.81 6.60
CA SER A 11 -4.99 -8.11 7.44
C SER A 11 -5.63 -6.83 7.97
N SER A 12 -6.88 -6.95 8.40
CA SER A 12 -7.67 -5.85 8.95
C SER A 12 -7.55 -5.71 10.47
N ALA A 13 -6.60 -6.42 11.11
CA ALA A 13 -6.44 -6.49 12.57
C ALA A 13 -7.77 -6.88 13.25
N PHE A 14 -8.35 -5.98 14.05
CA PHE A 14 -9.63 -6.20 14.74
C PHE A 14 -10.87 -5.83 13.88
N LEU A 15 -10.66 -5.18 12.72
CA LEU A 15 -11.75 -4.86 11.82
C LEU A 15 -12.29 -6.10 11.10
N PRO A 16 -13.54 -6.10 10.63
CA PRO A 16 -14.08 -7.18 9.81
C PRO A 16 -13.24 -7.52 8.59
N ALA A 17 -13.21 -8.77 8.19
CA ALA A 17 -12.33 -9.28 7.11
C ALA A 17 -12.52 -8.59 5.76
N HIS A 18 -13.68 -7.98 5.47
CA HIS A 18 -13.89 -7.23 4.22
C HIS A 18 -13.10 -5.91 4.14
N HIS A 19 -12.51 -5.46 5.25
CA HIS A 19 -11.56 -4.34 5.28
C HIS A 19 -10.10 -4.79 5.05
N ALA A 20 -9.84 -6.08 4.99
CA ALA A 20 -8.49 -6.58 4.70
C ALA A 20 -8.07 -6.25 3.27
N GLY A 21 -6.77 -6.02 3.07
CA GLY A 21 -6.19 -5.85 1.76
C GLY A 21 -6.27 -7.15 0.94
N THR A 22 -6.37 -7.03 -0.38
CA THR A 22 -6.29 -8.18 -1.29
C THR A 22 -4.87 -8.34 -1.79
N PRO A 23 -4.18 -9.43 -1.41
CA PRO A 23 -2.81 -9.66 -1.85
C PRO A 23 -2.72 -10.07 -3.32
N ILE A 24 -1.75 -9.50 -4.04
CA ILE A 24 -1.44 -9.86 -5.42
C ILE A 24 0.00 -10.39 -5.46
N GLY A 25 0.17 -11.68 -5.64
CA GLY A 25 1.46 -12.34 -5.57
C GLY A 25 2.04 -12.42 -4.14
N ASN A 26 3.34 -12.58 -4.05
CA ASN A 26 4.11 -12.61 -2.80
C ASN A 26 5.57 -12.21 -3.08
N ALA A 27 6.39 -12.04 -2.03
CA ALA A 27 7.79 -11.60 -2.14
C ALA A 27 8.72 -12.52 -2.96
N SER A 28 8.34 -13.78 -3.18
CA SER A 28 9.14 -14.77 -3.93
C SER A 28 8.71 -14.89 -5.39
N VAL A 29 7.67 -14.17 -5.83
CA VAL A 29 7.10 -14.26 -7.17
C VAL A 29 7.27 -12.93 -7.88
N LYS A 30 7.84 -12.95 -9.08
CA LYS A 30 7.96 -11.74 -9.90
C LYS A 30 6.59 -11.17 -10.27
N ALA A 31 6.50 -9.85 -10.36
CA ALA A 31 5.24 -9.15 -10.63
C ALA A 31 4.52 -9.63 -11.91
N LYS A 32 5.26 -10.05 -12.93
CA LYS A 32 4.70 -10.63 -14.16
C LYS A 32 3.97 -11.96 -13.96
N GLU A 33 4.32 -12.69 -12.91
CA GLU A 33 3.76 -14.00 -12.55
C GLU A 33 2.75 -13.89 -11.39
N ALA A 34 2.70 -12.71 -10.76
CA ALA A 34 1.83 -12.44 -9.63
C ALA A 34 0.34 -12.56 -10.04
N LYS A 35 -0.41 -13.32 -9.26
CA LYS A 35 -1.83 -13.58 -9.54
C LYS A 35 -2.65 -13.43 -8.25
N VAL A 36 -3.89 -13.02 -8.43
CA VAL A 36 -4.89 -13.18 -7.37
C VAL A 36 -5.36 -14.64 -7.40
N HIS A 37 -5.18 -15.31 -6.27
CA HIS A 37 -5.60 -16.71 -6.17
C HIS A 37 -7.12 -16.84 -6.27
N HIS A 38 -7.58 -17.91 -6.89
CA HIS A 38 -9.01 -18.25 -7.04
C HIS A 38 -9.87 -17.20 -7.72
N ILE A 39 -9.26 -16.30 -8.54
CA ILE A 39 -9.99 -15.24 -9.24
C ILE A 39 -10.98 -15.77 -10.30
N ARG A 40 -10.77 -16.99 -10.80
CA ARG A 40 -11.66 -17.62 -11.79
C ARG A 40 -12.41 -18.77 -11.20
N ASN A 41 -13.73 -18.80 -11.44
CA ASN A 41 -14.54 -19.99 -11.22
C ASN A 41 -14.50 -20.87 -12.46
N THR A 42 -14.15 -22.13 -12.29
CA THR A 42 -14.06 -23.11 -13.38
C THR A 42 -15.32 -23.97 -13.53
N LYS A 43 -16.25 -23.91 -12.56
CA LYS A 43 -17.46 -24.75 -12.53
C LYS A 43 -18.69 -24.04 -13.08
N TRP A 44 -18.80 -22.73 -12.85
CA TRP A 44 -20.00 -21.96 -13.13
C TRP A 44 -19.69 -20.80 -14.08
N THR A 45 -20.62 -20.50 -14.97
CA THR A 45 -20.61 -19.25 -15.74
C THR A 45 -20.82 -18.06 -14.80
N ARG A 46 -20.46 -16.87 -15.26
CA ARG A 46 -20.65 -15.64 -14.49
C ARG A 46 -22.13 -15.38 -14.14
N GLY A 47 -23.05 -15.68 -15.07
CA GLY A 47 -24.50 -15.56 -14.82
C GLY A 47 -24.96 -16.51 -13.72
N GLN A 48 -24.57 -17.78 -13.82
CA GLN A 48 -24.90 -18.77 -12.78
C GLN A 48 -24.33 -18.43 -11.41
N GLN A 49 -23.10 -17.87 -11.38
CA GLN A 49 -22.53 -17.37 -10.12
C GLN A 49 -23.34 -16.20 -9.56
N ARG A 50 -23.81 -15.28 -10.42
CA ARG A 50 -24.64 -14.16 -9.94
C ARG A 50 -25.96 -14.67 -9.33
N GLU A 51 -26.64 -15.57 -10.00
CA GLU A 51 -27.88 -16.19 -9.52
C GLU A 51 -27.66 -16.88 -8.15
N GLN A 52 -26.55 -17.62 -8.00
CA GLN A 52 -26.21 -18.24 -6.72
C GLN A 52 -25.95 -17.22 -5.61
N LEU A 53 -25.20 -16.14 -5.91
CA LEU A 53 -24.92 -15.10 -4.94
C LEU A 53 -26.19 -14.33 -4.56
N ASP A 54 -27.07 -14.06 -5.50
CA ASP A 54 -28.35 -13.39 -5.25
C ASP A 54 -29.24 -14.24 -4.33
N PHE A 55 -29.31 -15.54 -4.60
CA PHE A 55 -30.04 -16.48 -3.73
C PHE A 55 -29.43 -16.58 -2.32
N LEU A 56 -28.10 -16.68 -2.24
CA LEU A 56 -27.41 -16.68 -0.93
C LEU A 56 -27.62 -15.37 -0.18
N ASN A 57 -27.60 -14.24 -0.88
CA ASN A 57 -27.87 -12.94 -0.27
C ASN A 57 -29.27 -12.86 0.30
N GLN A 58 -30.28 -13.38 -0.41
CA GLN A 58 -31.66 -13.47 0.14
C GLN A 58 -31.71 -14.26 1.44
N LEU A 59 -31.15 -15.46 1.47
CA LEU A 59 -31.09 -16.30 2.67
C LEU A 59 -30.35 -15.62 3.83
N ASN A 60 -29.23 -14.95 3.50
CA ASN A 60 -28.44 -14.25 4.50
C ASN A 60 -29.14 -13.00 5.05
N GLN A 61 -29.87 -12.26 4.22
CA GLN A 61 -30.69 -11.11 4.68
C GLN A 61 -31.84 -11.56 5.61
N ASP A 62 -32.52 -12.65 5.27
CA ASP A 62 -33.53 -13.21 6.14
C ASP A 62 -32.95 -13.61 7.50
N HIS A 63 -31.77 -14.20 7.50
CA HIS A 63 -31.05 -14.56 8.73
C HIS A 63 -30.63 -13.32 9.54
N LEU A 64 -30.07 -12.29 8.89
CA LEU A 64 -29.66 -11.05 9.54
C LEU A 64 -30.82 -10.25 10.12
N SER A 65 -32.03 -10.32 9.50
CA SER A 65 -33.23 -9.63 10.01
C SER A 65 -33.65 -10.15 11.36
N GLY A 66 -33.43 -11.45 11.62
CA GLY A 66 -33.72 -12.09 12.90
C GLY A 66 -32.61 -11.94 13.96
N MET A 67 -31.35 -11.78 13.53
CA MET A 67 -30.20 -11.71 14.42
C MET A 67 -29.04 -10.94 13.75
N PRO A 68 -28.83 -9.68 14.10
CA PRO A 68 -27.69 -8.91 13.57
C PRO A 68 -26.36 -9.62 13.84
N ASN A 69 -25.58 -9.88 12.78
CA ASN A 69 -24.32 -10.59 12.87
C ASN A 69 -23.27 -9.93 11.97
N PRO A 70 -22.36 -9.09 12.53
CA PRO A 70 -21.33 -8.40 11.75
C PRO A 70 -20.38 -9.34 11.00
N ALA A 71 -20.14 -10.55 11.50
CA ALA A 71 -19.29 -11.52 10.82
C ALA A 71 -19.99 -12.09 9.57
N LEU A 72 -21.28 -12.31 9.60
CA LEU A 72 -22.07 -12.74 8.44
C LEU A 72 -22.14 -11.63 7.39
N GLU A 73 -22.40 -10.39 7.80
CA GLU A 73 -22.38 -9.22 6.92
C GLU A 73 -21.02 -9.06 6.23
N SER A 74 -19.92 -9.17 6.98
CA SER A 74 -18.56 -9.16 6.45
C SER A 74 -18.34 -10.24 5.40
N ARG A 75 -18.87 -11.44 5.62
CA ARG A 75 -18.76 -12.56 4.68
C ARG A 75 -19.51 -12.31 3.38
N ILE A 76 -20.72 -11.77 3.46
CA ILE A 76 -21.53 -11.37 2.29
C ILE A 76 -20.73 -10.36 1.44
N ASN A 77 -20.23 -9.30 2.08
CA ASN A 77 -19.45 -8.27 1.41
C ASN A 77 -18.17 -8.83 0.76
N SER A 78 -17.52 -9.80 1.40
CA SER A 78 -16.34 -10.47 0.83
C SER A 78 -16.66 -11.28 -0.42
N PHE A 79 -17.81 -11.98 -0.47
CA PHE A 79 -18.23 -12.70 -1.68
C PHE A 79 -18.57 -11.76 -2.83
N GLU A 80 -19.28 -10.65 -2.55
CA GLU A 80 -19.57 -9.63 -3.56
C GLU A 80 -18.30 -8.99 -4.11
N LEU A 81 -17.33 -8.67 -3.25
CA LEU A 81 -16.04 -8.15 -3.67
C LEU A 81 -15.30 -9.15 -4.56
N ALA A 82 -15.21 -10.41 -4.16
CA ALA A 82 -14.57 -11.47 -4.94
C ALA A 82 -15.22 -11.64 -6.33
N TYR A 83 -16.54 -11.59 -6.42
CA TYR A 83 -17.26 -11.66 -7.69
C TYR A 83 -16.94 -10.48 -8.62
N ARG A 84 -16.90 -9.25 -8.09
CA ARG A 84 -16.53 -8.06 -8.87
C ARG A 84 -15.09 -8.14 -9.36
N MET A 85 -14.19 -8.62 -8.52
CA MET A 85 -12.77 -8.76 -8.86
C MET A 85 -12.52 -9.74 -10.02
N GLN A 86 -13.36 -10.75 -10.21
CA GLN A 86 -13.21 -11.72 -11.31
C GLN A 86 -13.16 -11.08 -12.69
N THR A 87 -13.78 -9.92 -12.87
CA THR A 87 -13.73 -9.16 -14.15
C THR A 87 -12.66 -8.08 -14.10
N ALA A 88 -12.63 -7.29 -13.06
CA ALA A 88 -11.77 -6.12 -13.00
C ALA A 88 -10.27 -6.47 -12.93
N MET A 89 -9.91 -7.51 -12.17
CA MET A 89 -8.50 -7.85 -11.95
C MET A 89 -7.76 -8.31 -13.22
N PRO A 90 -8.30 -9.22 -14.03
CA PRO A 90 -7.63 -9.60 -15.28
C PRO A 90 -7.39 -8.41 -16.23
N GLU A 91 -8.34 -7.48 -16.33
CA GLU A 91 -8.21 -6.28 -17.16
C GLU A 91 -7.12 -5.33 -16.63
N ILE A 92 -7.00 -5.16 -15.31
CA ILE A 92 -5.96 -4.31 -14.71
C ILE A 92 -4.57 -4.94 -14.89
N GLN A 93 -4.46 -6.24 -14.72
CA GLN A 93 -3.20 -6.98 -14.85
C GLN A 93 -2.71 -7.10 -16.29
N ASP A 94 -3.61 -7.03 -17.26
CA ASP A 94 -3.25 -7.05 -18.68
C ASP A 94 -2.67 -5.70 -19.11
N ILE A 95 -1.35 -5.65 -19.25
CA ILE A 95 -0.61 -4.48 -19.73
C ILE A 95 -0.29 -4.53 -21.22
N THR A 96 -0.91 -5.43 -21.99
CA THR A 96 -0.64 -5.55 -23.43
C THR A 96 -1.05 -4.31 -24.21
N GLY A 97 -2.08 -3.60 -23.74
CA GLY A 97 -2.53 -2.32 -24.29
C GLY A 97 -1.66 -1.11 -23.97
N GLU A 98 -0.66 -1.23 -23.10
CA GLU A 98 0.25 -0.12 -22.79
C GLU A 98 1.23 0.14 -23.95
N THR A 99 1.45 1.43 -24.25
CA THR A 99 2.38 1.82 -25.31
C THR A 99 3.82 1.46 -24.96
N GLU A 100 4.67 1.35 -25.97
CA GLU A 100 6.09 1.12 -25.77
C GLU A 100 6.75 2.28 -25.00
N ALA A 101 6.28 3.52 -25.22
CA ALA A 101 6.73 4.69 -24.47
C ALA A 101 6.40 4.56 -22.99
N THR A 102 5.17 4.16 -22.65
CA THR A 102 4.75 3.90 -21.27
C THR A 102 5.60 2.78 -20.64
N ARG A 103 5.80 1.68 -21.34
CA ARG A 103 6.62 0.57 -20.84
C ARG A 103 8.04 1.00 -20.54
N ARG A 104 8.67 1.79 -21.40
CA ARG A 104 10.01 2.36 -21.18
C ARG A 104 10.04 3.37 -20.03
N LEU A 105 9.00 4.17 -19.89
CA LEU A 105 8.88 5.13 -18.79
C LEU A 105 8.98 4.44 -17.42
N TYR A 106 8.30 3.30 -17.27
CA TYR A 106 8.35 2.49 -16.05
C TYR A 106 9.56 1.54 -15.98
N GLY A 107 10.43 1.55 -16.98
CA GLY A 107 11.64 0.70 -17.02
C GLY A 107 11.36 -0.78 -17.25
N LEU A 108 10.28 -1.15 -17.96
CA LEU A 108 9.95 -2.54 -18.27
C LEU A 108 10.88 -3.16 -19.33
N ASP A 109 11.66 -2.35 -19.98
CA ASP A 109 12.69 -2.72 -20.96
C ASP A 109 14.04 -3.08 -20.35
N ASN A 110 14.21 -2.91 -19.04
CA ASN A 110 15.42 -3.19 -18.30
C ASN A 110 15.16 -4.27 -17.21
N PRO A 111 15.87 -5.39 -17.22
CA PRO A 111 15.67 -6.49 -16.26
C PRO A 111 15.89 -6.09 -14.79
N VAL A 112 16.64 -5.01 -14.52
CA VAL A 112 16.85 -4.49 -13.16
C VAL A 112 15.59 -3.83 -12.63
N THR A 113 14.89 -3.06 -13.46
CA THR A 113 13.73 -2.25 -13.06
C THR A 113 12.38 -2.90 -13.42
N GLU A 114 12.36 -3.93 -14.30
CA GLU A 114 11.12 -4.52 -14.84
C GLU A 114 10.12 -4.92 -13.75
N ASP A 115 10.59 -5.58 -12.71
CA ASP A 115 9.71 -6.14 -11.70
C ASP A 115 8.98 -5.04 -10.90
N PHE A 116 9.74 -4.09 -10.37
CA PHE A 116 9.16 -2.98 -9.63
C PHE A 116 8.43 -1.99 -10.53
N GLY A 117 8.92 -1.78 -11.75
CA GLY A 117 8.25 -0.98 -12.77
C GLY A 117 6.87 -1.52 -13.13
N ARG A 118 6.73 -2.84 -13.22
CA ARG A 118 5.42 -3.48 -13.43
C ARG A 118 4.48 -3.28 -12.26
N GLN A 119 4.99 -3.33 -11.03
CA GLN A 119 4.19 -3.04 -9.83
C GLN A 119 3.70 -1.58 -9.82
N CYS A 120 4.59 -0.62 -10.11
CA CYS A 120 4.23 0.80 -10.21
C CYS A 120 3.21 1.06 -11.33
N LEU A 121 3.39 0.45 -12.50
CA LEU A 121 2.42 0.54 -13.60
C LEU A 121 1.05 -0.02 -13.20
N MET A 122 1.01 -1.15 -12.51
CA MET A 122 -0.23 -1.71 -11.99
C MET A 122 -0.88 -0.78 -10.96
N ALA A 123 -0.09 -0.16 -10.07
CA ALA A 123 -0.61 0.81 -9.10
C ALA A 123 -1.32 1.98 -9.79
N ARG A 124 -0.73 2.56 -10.85
CA ARG A 124 -1.39 3.59 -11.66
C ARG A 124 -2.69 3.08 -12.26
N ARG A 125 -2.73 1.87 -12.82
CA ARG A 125 -3.94 1.28 -13.40
C ARG A 125 -5.03 1.02 -12.36
N PHE A 126 -4.65 0.67 -11.13
CA PHE A 126 -5.60 0.60 -10.02
C PHE A 126 -6.18 1.97 -9.67
N ALA A 127 -5.33 3.00 -9.59
CA ALA A 127 -5.79 4.38 -9.35
C ALA A 127 -6.78 4.85 -10.42
N GLU A 128 -6.48 4.62 -11.72
CA GLU A 128 -7.38 4.93 -12.83
C GLU A 128 -8.76 4.24 -12.73
N ARG A 129 -8.83 3.10 -12.07
CA ARG A 129 -10.08 2.35 -11.84
C ARG A 129 -10.75 2.70 -10.50
N GLY A 130 -10.27 3.73 -9.79
CA GLY A 130 -10.84 4.23 -8.55
C GLY A 130 -10.54 3.38 -7.32
N VAL A 131 -9.49 2.55 -7.35
CA VAL A 131 -9.02 1.85 -6.15
C VAL A 131 -8.37 2.88 -5.22
N ARG A 132 -8.96 3.07 -4.05
CA ARG A 132 -8.62 4.16 -3.13
C ARG A 132 -7.29 3.98 -2.40
N PHE A 133 -6.85 2.75 -2.17
CA PHE A 133 -5.60 2.46 -1.49
C PHE A 133 -4.86 1.32 -2.18
N VAL A 134 -3.63 1.59 -2.59
CA VAL A 134 -2.77 0.61 -3.26
C VAL A 134 -1.42 0.61 -2.56
N GLN A 135 -1.06 -0.51 -1.96
CA GLN A 135 0.25 -0.71 -1.38
C GLN A 135 1.16 -1.45 -2.35
N VAL A 136 2.30 -0.86 -2.65
CA VAL A 136 3.36 -1.45 -3.48
C VAL A 136 4.56 -1.71 -2.59
N SER A 137 5.01 -2.96 -2.52
CA SER A 137 6.16 -3.32 -1.69
C SER A 137 7.35 -3.69 -2.58
N HIS A 138 8.43 -2.95 -2.46
CA HIS A 138 9.71 -3.33 -3.03
C HIS A 138 10.35 -4.36 -2.09
N SER A 139 10.13 -5.63 -2.39
CA SER A 139 10.46 -6.73 -1.50
C SER A 139 10.85 -7.97 -2.30
N ASP A 140 11.85 -8.68 -1.84
CA ASP A 140 12.25 -10.00 -2.35
C ASP A 140 12.48 -10.98 -1.18
N SER A 141 13.03 -12.14 -1.42
CA SER A 141 13.33 -13.14 -0.39
C SER A 141 14.69 -12.95 0.29
N LYS A 142 15.37 -11.82 0.07
CA LYS A 142 16.71 -11.52 0.57
C LYS A 142 16.67 -10.33 1.55
N VAL A 143 17.86 -9.83 1.89
CA VAL A 143 18.07 -8.74 2.86
C VAL A 143 17.47 -7.40 2.43
N GLN A 144 17.39 -7.13 1.13
CA GLN A 144 16.77 -5.91 0.56
C GLN A 144 17.40 -4.61 1.07
N TRP A 145 16.60 -3.76 1.75
CA TRP A 145 17.02 -2.48 2.34
C TRP A 145 17.60 -2.64 3.76
N ASP A 146 17.54 -3.85 4.32
CA ASP A 146 18.02 -4.16 5.67
C ASP A 146 19.51 -4.47 5.69
N GLN A 147 20.33 -3.48 5.30
CA GLN A 147 21.77 -3.67 5.14
C GLN A 147 22.52 -3.43 6.44
N HIS A 148 22.67 -4.46 7.24
CA HIS A 148 23.61 -4.51 8.38
C HIS A 148 25.08 -4.68 7.94
N GLY A 149 25.32 -4.97 6.66
CA GLY A 149 26.62 -5.03 6.00
C GLY A 149 26.52 -4.70 4.53
N ASN A 150 27.64 -4.37 3.86
CA ASN A 150 27.69 -4.01 2.46
C ASN A 150 26.76 -2.84 2.07
N LEU A 151 26.63 -1.84 2.94
CA LEU A 151 25.67 -0.75 2.81
C LEU A 151 25.72 -0.08 1.42
N LYS A 152 26.92 0.38 1.01
CA LYS A 152 27.08 1.11 -0.25
C LYS A 152 26.66 0.27 -1.45
N LYS A 153 27.08 -0.99 -1.51
CA LYS A 153 26.74 -1.90 -2.60
C LYS A 153 25.24 -2.20 -2.61
N GLY A 154 24.67 -2.56 -1.46
CA GLY A 154 23.27 -2.90 -1.33
C GLY A 154 22.35 -1.73 -1.67
N HIS A 155 22.66 -0.50 -1.22
CA HIS A 155 21.88 0.69 -1.57
C HIS A 155 21.95 1.01 -3.07
N VAL A 156 23.10 0.92 -3.71
CA VAL A 156 23.23 1.13 -5.16
C VAL A 156 22.37 0.10 -5.92
N GLU A 157 22.43 -1.15 -5.54
CA GLU A 157 21.61 -2.22 -6.15
C GLU A 157 20.11 -1.93 -5.98
N LYS A 158 19.66 -1.68 -4.77
CA LYS A 158 18.23 -1.45 -4.49
C LYS A 158 17.70 -0.13 -5.05
N ALA A 159 18.47 0.94 -4.98
CA ALA A 159 18.10 2.20 -5.59
C ALA A 159 17.96 2.09 -7.11
N SER A 160 18.84 1.35 -7.79
CA SER A 160 18.75 1.13 -9.23
C SER A 160 17.50 0.36 -9.67
N GLU A 161 16.93 -0.46 -8.78
CA GLU A 161 15.69 -1.21 -9.04
C GLU A 161 14.45 -0.31 -9.00
N VAL A 162 14.45 0.77 -8.19
CA VAL A 162 13.25 1.55 -7.87
C VAL A 162 13.22 2.97 -8.46
N ASP A 163 14.37 3.59 -8.69
CA ASP A 163 14.50 5.00 -9.08
C ASP A 163 13.68 5.33 -10.34
N LYS A 164 13.97 4.68 -11.45
CA LYS A 164 13.26 4.88 -12.73
C LYS A 164 11.75 4.53 -12.62
N PRO A 165 11.33 3.41 -12.02
CA PRO A 165 9.92 3.10 -11.79
C PRO A 165 9.15 4.16 -11.00
N ILE A 166 9.73 4.70 -9.93
CA ILE A 166 9.09 5.75 -9.12
C ILE A 166 8.95 7.03 -9.95
N ALA A 167 10.03 7.47 -10.61
CA ALA A 167 9.99 8.64 -11.48
C ALA A 167 8.94 8.46 -12.58
N GLY A 168 8.85 7.25 -13.17
CA GLY A 168 7.84 6.89 -14.16
C GLY A 168 6.41 6.99 -13.62
N LEU A 169 6.16 6.48 -12.42
CA LEU A 169 4.86 6.56 -11.77
C LEU A 169 4.42 8.01 -11.53
N LEU A 170 5.28 8.82 -10.92
CA LEU A 170 4.99 10.22 -10.63
C LEU A 170 4.74 11.03 -11.92
N HIS A 171 5.58 10.82 -12.93
CA HIS A 171 5.42 11.48 -14.23
C HIS A 171 4.09 11.08 -14.91
N ASP A 172 3.78 9.78 -14.96
CA ASP A 172 2.57 9.28 -15.63
C ASP A 172 1.29 9.76 -14.90
N LEU A 173 1.28 9.72 -13.57
CA LEU A 173 0.19 10.28 -12.77
C LEU A 173 0.00 11.78 -13.06
N LYS A 174 1.10 12.55 -13.12
CA LYS A 174 1.05 14.00 -13.40
C LYS A 174 0.52 14.29 -14.79
N VAL A 175 1.04 13.63 -15.83
CA VAL A 175 0.63 13.85 -17.22
C VAL A 175 -0.83 13.46 -17.46
N ARG A 176 -1.33 12.47 -16.72
CA ARG A 176 -2.74 12.04 -16.80
C ARG A 176 -3.69 12.90 -15.96
N GLY A 177 -3.18 13.87 -15.19
CA GLY A 177 -3.98 14.67 -14.28
C GLY A 177 -4.49 13.87 -13.07
N LEU A 178 -3.85 12.75 -12.74
CA LEU A 178 -4.22 11.90 -11.59
C LEU A 178 -3.47 12.27 -10.32
N LEU A 179 -2.33 12.96 -10.43
CA LEU A 179 -1.47 13.25 -9.29
C LEU A 179 -2.13 14.21 -8.28
N ASP A 180 -3.01 15.10 -8.76
CA ASP A 180 -3.71 16.05 -7.90
C ASP A 180 -4.69 15.34 -6.93
N ASP A 181 -5.27 14.22 -7.39
CA ASP A 181 -6.21 13.40 -6.61
C ASP A 181 -5.58 12.10 -6.08
N THR A 182 -4.28 11.90 -6.26
CA THR A 182 -3.57 10.69 -5.83
C THR A 182 -2.36 11.05 -4.99
N LEU A 183 -2.42 10.73 -3.70
CA LEU A 183 -1.26 10.84 -2.83
C LEU A 183 -0.32 9.64 -3.04
N VAL A 184 0.92 9.91 -3.36
CA VAL A 184 2.00 8.92 -3.38
C VAL A 184 2.84 9.09 -2.12
N LEU A 185 2.86 8.08 -1.27
CA LEU A 185 3.69 8.02 -0.07
C LEU A 185 4.80 6.97 -0.27
N TRP A 186 6.04 7.36 0.01
CA TRP A 186 7.18 6.46 0.11
C TRP A 186 7.72 6.44 1.53
N SER A 187 7.89 5.24 2.08
CA SER A 187 8.48 5.04 3.40
C SER A 187 9.09 3.65 3.54
N GLY A 188 10.07 3.52 4.43
CA GLY A 188 10.34 2.27 5.14
C GLY A 188 9.51 2.18 6.42
N GLU A 189 9.66 1.07 7.12
CA GLU A 189 9.00 0.81 8.43
C GLU A 189 9.61 1.65 9.56
N PHE A 190 10.91 1.94 9.47
CA PHE A 190 11.71 2.83 10.31
C PHE A 190 12.95 3.31 9.54
N GLY A 191 13.81 4.10 10.16
CA GLY A 191 15.06 4.57 9.62
C GLY A 191 16.28 3.72 9.98
N ARG A 192 17.45 4.28 9.74
CA ARG A 192 18.73 3.66 10.07
C ARG A 192 19.57 4.62 10.94
N THR A 193 20.26 4.04 11.93
CA THR A 193 21.20 4.81 12.75
C THR A 193 22.38 5.28 11.93
N PRO A 194 23.06 6.35 12.32
CA PRO A 194 24.33 6.75 11.71
C PRO A 194 25.50 5.81 12.06
N THR A 195 25.26 4.80 12.89
CA THR A 195 26.25 3.86 13.40
C THR A 195 25.99 2.43 12.92
N VAL A 196 27.01 1.59 13.00
CA VAL A 196 26.92 0.16 12.69
C VAL A 196 26.36 -0.63 13.87
N GLN A 197 25.73 -1.76 13.61
CA GLN A 197 25.18 -2.65 14.64
C GLN A 197 26.26 -3.35 15.46
N GLY A 198 27.41 -3.66 14.88
CA GLY A 198 28.51 -4.37 15.54
C GLY A 198 29.87 -4.02 15.00
N ALA A 199 30.91 -4.28 15.78
CA ALA A 199 32.28 -4.00 15.41
C ALA A 199 32.67 -4.73 14.09
N GLY A 200 33.33 -4.00 13.20
CA GLY A 200 33.78 -4.52 11.90
C GLY A 200 32.69 -4.63 10.83
N MET A 201 31.46 -4.24 11.11
CA MET A 201 30.38 -4.14 10.14
C MET A 201 30.42 -2.79 9.41
N ASP A 202 29.95 -2.74 8.16
CA ASP A 202 29.86 -1.56 7.32
C ASP A 202 28.42 -1.16 6.95
N GLY A 203 27.44 -1.75 7.64
CA GLY A 203 26.03 -1.45 7.50
C GLY A 203 25.51 -0.38 8.45
N ARG A 204 24.23 -0.41 8.71
CA ARG A 204 23.53 0.47 9.67
C ARG A 204 22.54 -0.33 10.50
N ASP A 205 22.34 0.08 11.75
CA ASP A 205 21.32 -0.49 12.62
C ASP A 205 19.96 0.18 12.43
N HIS A 206 18.92 -0.40 13.00
CA HIS A 206 17.55 0.11 12.97
C HIS A 206 17.40 1.37 13.81
N ASN A 207 16.66 2.36 13.31
CA ASN A 207 16.38 3.60 14.01
C ASN A 207 14.89 3.98 13.92
N PRO A 208 14.07 3.69 14.95
CA PRO A 208 12.68 4.13 14.96
C PRO A 208 12.50 5.58 15.42
N TRP A 209 13.55 6.25 15.91
CA TRP A 209 13.46 7.56 16.57
C TRP A 209 13.62 8.75 15.62
N GLY A 210 14.12 8.52 14.42
CA GLY A 210 14.28 9.57 13.42
C GLY A 210 14.47 8.97 12.04
N PHE A 211 13.54 9.27 11.12
CA PHE A 211 13.63 8.84 9.72
C PHE A 211 12.78 9.72 8.81
N THR A 212 13.04 9.63 7.53
CA THR A 212 12.39 10.45 6.50
C THR A 212 11.37 9.61 5.72
N MET A 213 10.20 10.19 5.50
CA MET A 213 9.24 9.77 4.47
C MET A 213 9.16 10.87 3.41
N TRP A 214 8.70 10.56 2.20
CA TRP A 214 8.32 11.59 1.28
C TRP A 214 6.92 11.34 0.70
N MET A 215 6.26 12.44 0.32
CA MET A 215 4.93 12.44 -0.26
C MET A 215 4.90 13.29 -1.54
N ALA A 216 4.02 12.92 -2.48
CA ALA A 216 3.80 13.71 -3.70
C ALA A 216 2.32 13.63 -4.12
N GLY A 217 1.78 14.74 -4.58
CA GLY A 217 0.37 14.83 -5.04
C GLY A 217 -0.64 14.84 -3.89
N GLY A 218 -1.91 14.61 -4.23
CA GLY A 218 -3.00 14.42 -3.29
C GLY A 218 -3.17 15.50 -2.23
N GLY A 219 -2.87 16.76 -2.54
CA GLY A 219 -3.07 17.89 -1.63
C GLY A 219 -1.91 18.20 -0.69
N VAL A 220 -0.70 17.62 -0.91
CA VAL A 220 0.49 18.01 -0.14
C VAL A 220 1.32 19.06 -0.86
N LYS A 221 2.00 19.92 -0.10
CA LYS A 221 2.96 20.90 -0.62
C LYS A 221 4.13 20.22 -1.31
N GLY A 222 4.46 20.65 -2.52
CA GLY A 222 5.65 20.20 -3.25
C GLY A 222 6.89 21.05 -2.99
N GLY A 223 8.09 20.43 -3.11
CA GLY A 223 9.37 21.13 -2.97
C GLY A 223 9.66 21.65 -1.55
N PHE A 224 9.18 20.96 -0.54
CA PHE A 224 9.15 21.37 0.85
C PHE A 224 9.68 20.23 1.74
N SER A 225 10.37 20.59 2.80
CA SER A 225 10.81 19.66 3.84
C SER A 225 10.26 20.10 5.18
N PHE A 226 9.74 19.15 5.95
CA PHE A 226 9.13 19.38 7.26
C PHE A 226 9.79 18.50 8.31
N GLY A 227 10.20 19.12 9.42
CA GLY A 227 10.94 18.47 10.47
C GLY A 227 12.42 18.22 10.15
N ALA A 228 13.17 17.97 11.19
CA ALA A 228 14.59 17.61 11.10
C ALA A 228 15.00 16.68 12.25
N THR A 229 16.07 15.93 12.03
CA THR A 229 16.78 15.19 13.06
C THR A 229 17.79 16.07 13.79
N ASP A 230 18.31 15.57 14.91
CA ASP A 230 19.50 16.11 15.55
C ASP A 230 20.73 16.06 14.60
N ASP A 231 21.81 16.73 14.97
CA ASP A 231 23.04 16.83 14.15
C ASP A 231 23.67 15.47 13.82
N TYR A 232 23.35 14.44 14.56
CA TYR A 232 23.85 13.07 14.37
C TYR A 232 22.92 12.18 13.56
N GLY A 233 21.66 12.58 13.34
CA GLY A 233 20.66 11.79 12.65
C GLY A 233 20.07 10.65 13.49
N PHE A 234 20.12 10.74 14.83
CA PHE A 234 19.56 9.74 15.73
C PHE A 234 18.08 9.97 16.05
N TYR A 235 17.73 11.20 16.48
CA TYR A 235 16.40 11.52 16.97
C TYR A 235 15.75 12.59 16.12
N ALA A 236 14.47 12.47 15.84
CA ALA A 236 13.71 13.60 15.36
C ALA A 236 13.76 14.71 16.42
N GLU A 237 14.11 15.96 16.06
CA GLU A 237 14.32 17.06 16.98
C GLU A 237 13.34 18.20 16.77
N SER A 238 13.16 18.69 15.55
CA SER A 238 12.22 19.76 15.23
C SER A 238 11.04 19.24 14.43
N ASP A 239 9.88 19.85 14.62
CA ASP A 239 8.62 19.56 13.91
C ASP A 239 8.35 18.05 13.81
N LYS A 240 8.42 17.38 14.95
CA LYS A 240 8.30 15.93 15.05
C LYS A 240 6.92 15.45 14.65
N MET A 241 6.89 14.44 13.79
CA MET A 241 5.65 13.70 13.49
C MET A 241 5.75 12.27 14.05
N HIS A 242 4.76 11.89 14.84
CA HIS A 242 4.56 10.49 15.21
C HIS A 242 3.88 9.74 14.07
N ILE A 243 4.01 8.41 14.01
CA ILE A 243 3.34 7.61 12.98
C ILE A 243 1.80 7.79 13.01
N HIS A 244 1.22 8.05 14.17
CA HIS A 244 -0.21 8.37 14.27
C HIS A 244 -0.57 9.71 13.61
N ASP A 245 0.34 10.70 13.60
CA ASP A 245 0.13 11.98 12.92
C ASP A 245 0.18 11.79 11.40
N VAL A 246 1.08 10.93 10.92
CA VAL A 246 1.09 10.52 9.50
C VAL A 246 -0.24 9.90 9.12
N HIS A 247 -0.76 8.95 9.91
CA HIS A 247 -2.03 8.30 9.63
C HIS A 247 -3.22 9.26 9.74
N ALA A 248 -3.23 10.18 10.72
CA ALA A 248 -4.26 11.22 10.84
C ALA A 248 -4.26 12.13 9.59
N THR A 249 -3.08 12.53 9.12
CA THR A 249 -2.91 13.36 7.92
C THR A 249 -3.35 12.62 6.64
N LEU A 250 -3.02 11.34 6.51
CA LEU A 250 -3.49 10.50 5.39
C LEU A 250 -5.02 10.39 5.38
N LEU A 251 -5.64 10.17 6.53
CA LEU A 251 -7.10 10.11 6.65
C LEU A 251 -7.73 11.46 6.30
N HIS A 252 -7.15 12.56 6.76
CA HIS A 252 -7.60 13.92 6.42
C HIS A 252 -7.56 14.18 4.91
N LEU A 253 -6.46 13.82 4.24
CA LEU A 253 -6.31 13.94 2.78
C LEU A 253 -7.29 13.04 2.01
N LEU A 254 -7.76 11.95 2.60
CA LEU A 254 -8.84 11.12 2.08
C LEU A 254 -10.25 11.69 2.37
N GLY A 255 -10.35 12.86 3.00
CA GLY A 255 -11.60 13.49 3.39
C GLY A 255 -12.26 12.86 4.63
N ILE A 256 -11.48 12.15 5.44
CA ILE A 256 -11.95 11.42 6.62
C ILE A 256 -11.46 12.12 7.89
N ASP A 257 -12.37 12.47 8.77
CA ASP A 257 -12.05 12.92 10.12
C ASP A 257 -11.68 11.69 10.97
N HIS A 258 -10.40 11.56 11.30
CA HIS A 258 -9.88 10.40 12.02
C HIS A 258 -10.39 10.28 13.46
N GLU A 259 -10.88 11.37 14.05
CA GLU A 259 -11.44 11.37 15.41
C GLU A 259 -12.89 10.87 15.41
N LYS A 260 -13.64 11.12 14.34
CA LYS A 260 -15.02 10.66 14.18
C LYS A 260 -15.14 9.27 13.59
N LEU A 261 -14.10 8.83 12.85
CA LEU A 261 -14.07 7.48 12.31
C LEU A 261 -13.77 6.46 13.40
N THR A 262 -14.83 5.86 13.94
CA THR A 262 -14.72 4.84 14.99
C THR A 262 -15.28 3.50 14.54
N TYR A 263 -14.75 2.45 15.14
CA TYR A 263 -15.27 1.09 15.01
C TYR A 263 -15.49 0.48 16.39
N ARG A 264 -16.74 0.01 16.64
CA ARG A 264 -17.13 -0.63 17.90
C ARG A 264 -16.57 -2.04 17.98
N HIS A 265 -15.64 -2.26 18.92
CA HIS A 265 -15.04 -3.57 19.16
C HIS A 265 -14.89 -3.83 20.65
N ALA A 266 -15.28 -5.02 21.13
CA ALA A 266 -15.18 -5.42 22.54
C ALA A 266 -15.71 -4.37 23.53
N GLY A 267 -16.79 -3.67 23.18
CA GLY A 267 -17.43 -2.67 24.05
C GLY A 267 -16.82 -1.27 24.02
N ARG A 268 -15.73 -1.04 23.28
CA ARG A 268 -15.09 0.27 23.08
C ARG A 268 -15.19 0.73 21.62
N ASP A 269 -15.32 2.04 21.41
CA ASP A 269 -15.20 2.66 20.11
C ASP A 269 -13.72 3.00 19.85
N PHE A 270 -13.11 2.31 18.88
CA PHE A 270 -11.72 2.50 18.49
C PHE A 270 -11.61 3.40 17.28
N ARG A 271 -10.71 4.38 17.33
CA ARG A 271 -10.23 5.10 16.16
C ARG A 271 -9.08 4.32 15.52
N LEU A 272 -8.81 4.51 14.22
CA LEU A 272 -7.64 3.93 13.56
C LEU A 272 -6.32 4.52 14.07
N THR A 273 -6.37 5.72 14.64
CA THR A 273 -5.24 6.41 15.28
C THR A 273 -5.21 6.23 16.80
N ASP A 274 -6.04 5.37 17.35
CA ASP A 274 -6.29 5.18 18.79
C ASP A 274 -6.62 6.52 19.49
N VAL A 275 -5.91 6.90 20.53
CA VAL A 275 -6.10 8.17 21.25
C VAL A 275 -5.15 9.28 20.79
N PHE A 276 -4.33 9.00 19.77
CA PHE A 276 -3.27 9.85 19.26
C PHE A 276 -3.62 10.42 17.88
N GLY A 277 -2.66 11.11 17.29
CA GLY A 277 -2.69 11.62 15.92
C GLY A 277 -3.18 13.05 15.83
N HIS A 278 -2.37 13.87 15.19
CA HIS A 278 -2.68 15.25 14.81
C HIS A 278 -2.47 15.38 13.30
N VAL A 279 -3.35 16.10 12.65
CA VAL A 279 -3.17 16.43 11.22
C VAL A 279 -2.03 17.44 11.10
N ALA A 280 -1.02 17.12 10.31
CA ALA A 280 0.10 18.03 10.02
C ALA A 280 -0.32 19.03 8.96
N GLU A 281 -0.98 20.11 9.39
CA GLU A 281 -1.54 21.15 8.50
C GLU A 281 -0.45 21.88 7.71
N GLU A 282 0.77 21.94 8.26
CA GLU A 282 1.92 22.61 7.67
C GLU A 282 2.34 22.00 6.32
N ILE A 283 2.09 20.71 6.11
CA ILE A 283 2.43 20.03 4.86
C ILE A 283 1.30 20.02 3.82
N LEU A 284 0.11 20.52 4.17
CA LEU A 284 -1.05 20.59 3.28
C LEU A 284 -0.95 21.78 2.31
N ALA A 285 -1.37 21.60 1.04
CA ALA A 285 -1.31 22.61 -0.02
C ALA A 285 -2.44 23.65 0.10
#